data_24ebc30e344789e6a7998c1115d8ad02
#
_entry.id   24ebc30e344789e6a7998c1115d8ad02
#
_cell.length_a   1.000
_cell.length_b   1.000
_cell.length_c   1.000
_cell.angle_alpha   90.00
_cell.angle_beta   90.00
_cell.angle_gamma   90.00
#
_symmetry.space_group_name_H-M   'P 1'
#
loop_
_entity.id
_entity.type
_entity.pdbx_description
1 polymer ?
#
loop_
_entity_poly.entity_id
_entity_poly.type
_entity_poly.pdbx_seq_one_letter_code
_entity_poly.pdbx_strand_id
1 'polypeptide(L)'
;MDGLDCSLLVKTWTNTNEDTRGITRVTVADRRGSLWVRIEGAGGDSPRDWGEAQVEAVYGAAPESRIPMSFNATFDLGSMRSHVQANVNQGLLVMVTFNSFTDDSGRADYFSREFFHEAAP
;
A
#
# COMPACT_ATOMS: atom_id res chain seq x y z
N MET A 1 7.83 -14.47 -6.04
CA MET A 1 7.95 -13.94 -7.39
C MET A 1 9.28 -14.33 -7.97
N ASP A 2 9.21 -15.29 -8.84
CA ASP A 2 10.41 -15.98 -9.32
C ASP A 2 11.34 -15.07 -10.11
N GLY A 3 12.60 -15.05 -9.71
CA GLY A 3 13.64 -14.32 -10.40
C GLY A 3 13.60 -12.81 -10.24
N LEU A 4 12.72 -12.29 -9.36
CA LEU A 4 12.65 -10.86 -9.07
C LEU A 4 13.26 -10.56 -7.70
N ASP A 5 13.95 -9.44 -7.60
CA ASP A 5 14.47 -8.93 -6.34
C ASP A 5 13.51 -7.87 -5.81
N CYS A 6 12.68 -8.25 -4.85
CA CYS A 6 11.66 -7.38 -4.27
C CYS A 6 12.13 -6.64 -3.01
N SER A 7 13.43 -6.64 -2.72
CA SER A 7 13.98 -6.05 -1.50
C SER A 7 13.68 -4.55 -1.37
N LEU A 8 13.50 -3.86 -2.50
CA LEU A 8 13.16 -2.45 -2.49
C LEU A 8 11.78 -2.18 -1.89
N LEU A 9 10.85 -3.13 -2.06
CA LEU A 9 9.47 -3.02 -1.58
C LEU A 9 9.28 -3.63 -0.19
N VAL A 10 10.02 -4.70 0.13
CA VAL A 10 9.85 -5.49 1.35
C VAL A 10 10.46 -4.76 2.53
N LYS A 11 9.70 -3.84 3.08
CA LYS A 11 10.09 -2.94 4.17
C LYS A 11 8.86 -2.55 4.96
N THR A 12 9.10 -1.94 6.11
CA THR A 12 8.07 -1.20 6.84
C THR A 12 8.19 0.27 6.50
N TRP A 13 7.08 0.88 6.12
CA TRP A 13 7.01 2.26 5.67
C TRP A 13 6.12 3.06 6.61
N THR A 14 6.59 4.23 7.03
CA THR A 14 5.85 5.11 7.94
C THR A 14 5.50 6.40 7.21
N ASN A 15 4.26 6.89 7.40
CA ASN A 15 3.81 8.13 6.77
C ASN A 15 4.73 9.27 7.14
N THR A 16 5.11 10.09 6.16
CA THR A 16 5.95 11.27 6.38
C THR A 16 5.22 12.36 7.17
N ASN A 17 3.89 12.35 7.13
CA ASN A 17 3.04 13.25 7.92
C ASN A 17 2.63 12.54 9.21
N GLU A 18 3.21 12.94 10.34
CA GLU A 18 2.91 12.34 11.64
C GLU A 18 1.47 12.60 12.10
N ASP A 19 0.84 13.64 11.55
CA ASP A 19 -0.54 14.03 11.89
C ASP A 19 -1.54 13.52 10.86
N THR A 20 -1.18 12.56 10.04
CA THR A 20 -2.09 12.03 9.03
C THR A 20 -3.36 11.48 9.66
N ARG A 21 -4.49 11.70 8.99
CA ARG A 21 -5.78 11.09 9.34
C ARG A 21 -6.07 9.86 8.49
N GLY A 22 -5.19 9.53 7.58
CA GLY A 22 -5.29 8.40 6.67
C GLY A 22 -4.43 7.22 7.13
N ILE A 23 -3.52 6.81 6.28
CA ILE A 23 -2.67 5.63 6.50
C ILE A 23 -1.42 6.02 7.27
N THR A 24 -1.16 5.33 8.39
CA THR A 24 0.02 5.61 9.23
C THR A 24 1.21 4.74 8.87
N ARG A 25 0.97 3.47 8.51
CA ARG A 25 2.05 2.49 8.29
C ARG A 25 1.66 1.48 7.22
N VAL A 26 2.64 1.11 6.41
CA VAL A 26 2.52 0.06 5.39
C VAL A 26 3.66 -0.91 5.60
N THR A 27 3.35 -2.20 5.72
CA THR A 27 4.38 -3.25 5.84
C THR A 27 4.22 -4.22 4.69
N VAL A 28 5.28 -4.39 3.92
CA VAL A 28 5.33 -5.36 2.82
C VAL A 28 6.24 -6.50 3.24
N ALA A 29 5.72 -7.71 3.17
CA ALA A 29 6.45 -8.91 3.59
C ALA A 29 6.47 -9.94 2.47
N ASP A 30 7.57 -10.69 2.39
CA ASP A 30 7.70 -11.83 1.49
C ASP A 30 7.45 -13.10 2.29
N ARG A 31 6.44 -13.87 1.88
CA ARG A 31 6.10 -15.15 2.48
C ARG A 31 6.24 -16.21 1.42
N ARG A 32 7.41 -16.84 1.37
CA ARG A 32 7.73 -17.93 0.44
C ARG A 32 7.49 -17.55 -1.03
N GLY A 33 7.94 -16.35 -1.40
CA GLY A 33 7.81 -15.86 -2.77
C GLY A 33 6.52 -15.12 -3.08
N SER A 34 5.57 -15.06 -2.15
CA SER A 34 4.35 -14.26 -2.28
C SER A 34 4.47 -13.02 -1.42
N LEU A 35 4.21 -11.88 -2.00
CA LEU A 35 4.23 -10.61 -1.27
C LEU A 35 2.86 -10.34 -0.64
N TRP A 36 2.90 -9.89 0.61
CA TRP A 36 1.73 -9.47 1.38
C TRP A 36 1.93 -8.05 1.87
N VAL A 37 0.86 -7.30 1.87
CA VAL A 37 0.88 -5.92 2.37
C VAL A 37 -0.11 -5.79 3.52
N ARG A 38 0.38 -5.21 4.63
CA ARG A 38 -0.45 -4.85 5.77
C ARG A 38 -0.52 -3.34 5.85
N ILE A 39 -1.72 -2.81 6.05
CA ILE A 39 -1.95 -1.37 6.18
C ILE A 39 -2.58 -1.07 7.53
N GLU A 40 -2.07 -0.03 8.19
CA GLU A 40 -2.60 0.49 9.42
C GLU A 40 -3.00 1.95 9.21
N GLY A 41 -4.14 2.35 9.74
CA GLY A 41 -4.66 3.70 9.60
C GLY A 41 -4.76 4.44 10.92
N ALA A 42 -5.06 5.72 10.83
CA ALA A 42 -5.14 6.60 11.99
C ALA A 42 -6.44 6.42 12.80
N GLY A 43 -7.46 5.82 12.21
CA GLY A 43 -8.76 5.68 12.86
C GLY A 43 -9.66 6.91 12.74
N GLY A 44 -9.22 7.92 11.98
CA GLY A 44 -10.03 9.09 11.65
C GLY A 44 -10.75 8.87 10.32
N ASP A 45 -10.17 9.37 9.25
CA ASP A 45 -10.71 9.21 7.89
C ASP A 45 -10.47 7.80 7.33
N SER A 46 -9.66 7.01 8.02
CA SER A 46 -9.27 5.66 7.60
C SER A 46 -9.47 4.69 8.76
N PRO A 47 -9.86 3.43 8.51
CA PRO A 47 -9.87 2.41 9.56
C PRO A 47 -8.51 2.27 10.22
N ARG A 48 -8.49 1.86 11.50
CA ARG A 48 -7.23 1.65 12.23
C ARG A 48 -6.45 0.45 11.71
N ASP A 49 -7.13 -0.60 11.36
CA ASP A 49 -6.52 -1.84 10.88
C ASP A 49 -7.23 -2.25 9.59
N TRP A 50 -6.48 -2.20 8.49
CA TRP A 50 -6.98 -2.65 7.19
C TRP A 50 -6.81 -4.16 7.01
N GLY A 51 -6.00 -4.79 7.90
CA GLY A 51 -5.61 -6.17 7.72
C GLY A 51 -4.52 -6.33 6.68
N GLU A 52 -4.46 -7.52 6.10
CA GLU A 52 -3.48 -7.87 5.09
C GLU A 52 -4.16 -8.24 3.78
N ALA A 53 -3.50 -7.95 2.68
CA ALA A 53 -3.89 -8.40 1.36
C ALA A 53 -2.68 -8.93 0.62
N GLN A 54 -2.89 -9.93 -0.22
CA GLN A 54 -1.83 -10.39 -1.12
C GLN A 54 -1.60 -9.34 -2.20
N VAL A 55 -0.34 -9.06 -2.48
CA VAL A 55 0.03 -8.19 -3.60
C VAL A 55 -0.40 -8.88 -4.90
N GLU A 56 -1.17 -8.17 -5.71
CA GLU A 56 -1.71 -8.73 -6.95
C GLU A 56 -0.64 -8.80 -8.04
N ALA A 57 0.16 -7.75 -8.17
CA ALA A 57 1.23 -7.69 -9.15
C ALA A 57 2.31 -6.71 -8.71
N VAL A 58 3.52 -6.92 -9.23
CA VAL A 58 4.64 -6.01 -9.05
C VAL A 58 5.14 -5.54 -10.41
N TYR A 59 5.75 -4.36 -10.44
CA TYR A 59 6.12 -3.70 -11.69
C TYR A 59 7.51 -3.10 -11.55
N GLY A 60 8.37 -3.37 -12.53
CA GLY A 60 9.66 -2.71 -12.65
C GLY A 60 9.55 -1.41 -13.42
N ALA A 61 10.64 -0.63 -13.44
CA ALA A 61 10.69 0.63 -14.18
C ALA A 61 10.84 0.41 -15.69
N ALA A 62 11.26 -0.79 -16.12
CA ALA A 62 11.47 -1.14 -17.52
C ALA A 62 11.21 -2.63 -17.73
N PRO A 63 10.93 -3.07 -18.97
CA PRO A 63 10.59 -4.48 -19.23
C PRO A 63 11.70 -5.47 -18.81
N GLU A 64 12.95 -5.08 -18.90
CA GLU A 64 14.10 -5.92 -18.56
C GLU A 64 14.47 -5.84 -17.06
N SER A 65 13.84 -4.95 -16.29
CA SER A 65 14.18 -4.79 -14.88
C SER A 65 13.75 -6.01 -14.07
N ARG A 66 14.65 -6.49 -13.20
CA ARG A 66 14.36 -7.58 -12.26
C ARG A 66 14.17 -7.05 -10.82
N ILE A 67 14.08 -5.72 -10.67
CA ILE A 67 13.91 -5.05 -9.38
C ILE A 67 12.60 -4.28 -9.40
N PRO A 68 11.49 -4.88 -8.91
CA PRO A 68 10.22 -4.17 -8.85
C PRO A 68 10.29 -2.92 -7.98
N MET A 69 9.64 -1.87 -8.45
CA MET A 69 9.53 -0.58 -7.77
C MET A 69 8.10 -0.23 -7.42
N SER A 70 7.13 -1.01 -7.89
CA SER A 70 5.71 -0.71 -7.72
C SER A 70 4.92 -1.98 -7.48
N PHE A 71 3.79 -1.85 -6.80
CA PHE A 71 2.86 -2.94 -6.60
C PHE A 71 1.44 -2.43 -6.51
N ASN A 72 0.47 -3.35 -6.64
CA ASN A 72 -0.92 -3.06 -6.37
C ASN A 72 -1.55 -4.17 -5.53
N ALA A 73 -2.59 -3.81 -4.80
CA ALA A 73 -3.36 -4.71 -3.97
C ALA A 73 -4.76 -4.15 -3.77
N THR A 74 -5.71 -4.99 -3.38
CA THR A 74 -7.08 -4.58 -3.11
C THR A 74 -7.49 -5.03 -1.71
N PHE A 75 -8.04 -4.10 -0.94
CA PHE A 75 -8.57 -4.37 0.39
C PHE A 75 -10.08 -4.26 0.39
N ASP A 76 -10.74 -5.26 0.97
CA ASP A 76 -12.17 -5.20 1.25
C ASP A 76 -12.33 -4.88 2.73
N LEU A 77 -12.80 -3.66 3.02
CA LEU A 77 -12.92 -3.16 4.38
C LEU A 77 -14.36 -3.22 4.91
N GLY A 78 -15.21 -4.01 4.22
CA GLY A 78 -16.62 -4.15 4.59
C GLY A 78 -17.48 -3.04 3.97
N SER A 79 -17.40 -1.84 4.53
CA SER A 79 -18.15 -0.68 4.03
C SER A 79 -17.52 -0.02 2.82
N MET A 80 -16.28 -0.37 2.52
CA MET A 80 -15.50 0.28 1.47
C MET A 80 -14.52 -0.73 0.87
N ARG A 81 -14.29 -0.61 -0.43
CA ARG A 81 -13.21 -1.32 -1.11
C ARG A 81 -12.13 -0.31 -1.47
N SER A 82 -10.89 -0.63 -1.15
CA SER A 82 -9.75 0.22 -1.49
C SER A 82 -8.83 -0.49 -2.46
N HIS A 83 -8.62 0.12 -3.62
CA HIS A 83 -7.64 -0.34 -4.59
C HIS A 83 -6.36 0.47 -4.39
N VAL A 84 -5.28 -0.20 -4.04
CA VAL A 84 -4.02 0.43 -3.64
C VAL A 84 -3.00 0.28 -4.76
N GLN A 85 -2.35 1.39 -5.10
CA GLN A 85 -1.20 1.42 -6.00
C GLN A 85 -0.06 2.14 -5.31
N ALA A 86 1.10 1.53 -5.27
CA ALA A 86 2.26 2.10 -4.59
C ALA A 86 3.49 2.00 -5.46
N ASN A 87 4.34 3.01 -5.38
CA ASN A 87 5.64 2.96 -6.06
C ASN A 87 6.71 3.67 -5.24
N VAL A 88 7.93 3.15 -5.34
CA VAL A 88 9.10 3.78 -4.72
C VAL A 88 9.65 4.83 -5.66
N ASN A 89 9.83 6.04 -5.16
CA ASN A 89 10.38 7.16 -5.91
C ASN A 89 11.31 7.96 -4.98
N GLN A 90 12.59 8.02 -5.33
CA GLN A 90 13.59 8.76 -4.57
C GLN A 90 13.64 8.35 -3.08
N GLY A 91 13.54 7.06 -2.81
CA GLY A 91 13.61 6.53 -1.46
C GLY A 91 12.31 6.62 -0.66
N LEU A 92 11.27 7.20 -1.21
CA LEU A 92 9.95 7.26 -0.59
C LEU A 92 9.00 6.27 -1.25
N LEU A 93 8.06 5.74 -0.46
CA LEU A 93 6.92 5.02 -1.02
C LEU A 93 5.80 6.04 -1.25
N VAL A 94 5.35 6.15 -2.47
CA VAL A 94 4.18 6.95 -2.83
C VAL A 94 3.01 6.01 -3.00
N MET A 95 1.95 6.18 -2.21
CA MET A 95 0.81 5.30 -2.28
C MET A 95 -0.45 6.07 -2.62
N VAL A 96 -1.15 5.59 -3.64
CA VAL A 96 -2.46 6.10 -4.05
C VAL A 96 -3.51 5.04 -3.73
N THR A 97 -4.60 5.46 -3.12
CA THR A 97 -5.74 4.56 -2.89
C THR A 97 -6.96 5.09 -3.62
N PHE A 98 -7.69 4.19 -4.27
CA PHE A 98 -8.98 4.48 -4.89
C PHE A 98 -10.03 3.77 -4.07
N ASN A 99 -10.88 4.55 -3.41
CA ASN A 99 -11.80 4.05 -2.37
C ASN A 99 -13.24 4.16 -2.88
N SER A 100 -13.92 3.01 -2.89
CA SER A 100 -15.31 2.91 -3.36
C SER A 100 -16.17 2.40 -2.22
N PHE A 101 -17.21 3.15 -1.86
CA PHE A 101 -18.13 2.74 -0.81
C PHE A 101 -19.07 1.65 -1.33
N THR A 102 -19.24 0.60 -0.53
CA THR A 102 -20.03 -0.59 -0.87
C THR A 102 -21.22 -0.79 0.05
N ASP A 103 -21.53 0.18 0.90
CA ASP A 103 -22.50 0.08 1.99
C ASP A 103 -23.81 0.86 1.74
N ASP A 104 -24.04 1.31 0.52
CA ASP A 104 -25.23 2.11 0.14
C ASP A 104 -25.38 3.40 0.97
N SER A 105 -24.28 3.89 1.55
CA SER A 105 -24.30 5.09 2.39
C SER A 105 -24.54 6.38 1.61
N GLY A 106 -24.40 6.34 0.29
CA GLY A 106 -24.48 7.53 -0.54
C GLY A 106 -23.22 8.39 -0.52
N ARG A 107 -22.19 7.96 0.20
CA ARG A 107 -20.91 8.68 0.24
C ARG A 107 -20.22 8.56 -1.12
N ALA A 108 -19.57 9.64 -1.53
CA ALA A 108 -18.85 9.66 -2.80
C ALA A 108 -17.55 8.87 -2.72
N ASP A 109 -17.23 8.14 -3.79
CA ASP A 109 -15.93 7.51 -3.94
C ASP A 109 -14.84 8.57 -3.95
N TYR A 110 -13.67 8.24 -3.43
CA TYR A 110 -12.57 9.20 -3.33
C TYR A 110 -11.22 8.52 -3.48
N PHE A 111 -10.20 9.32 -3.73
CA PHE A 111 -8.83 8.80 -3.74
C PHE A 111 -7.99 9.53 -2.69
N SER A 112 -6.91 8.88 -2.29
CA SER A 112 -5.89 9.52 -1.46
C SER A 112 -4.52 9.32 -2.09
N ARG A 113 -3.58 10.19 -1.75
CA ARG A 113 -2.18 10.06 -2.13
C ARG A 113 -1.33 10.46 -0.95
N GLU A 114 -0.50 9.54 -0.48
CA GLU A 114 0.32 9.76 0.71
C GLU A 114 1.73 9.27 0.47
N PHE A 115 2.67 9.83 1.24
CA PHE A 115 4.09 9.58 1.10
C PHE A 115 4.63 8.95 2.38
N PHE A 116 5.46 7.94 2.23
CA PHE A 116 6.00 7.16 3.34
C PHE A 116 7.51 7.07 3.21
N HIS A 117 8.21 7.16 4.33
CA HIS A 117 9.64 6.88 4.41
C HIS A 117 9.84 5.50 5.04
N GLU A 118 11.02 4.93 4.79
CA GLU A 118 11.37 3.67 5.44
C GLU A 118 11.43 3.88 6.94
N ALA A 119 10.78 2.99 7.70
CA ALA A 119 10.80 3.07 9.15
C ALA A 119 12.21 2.78 9.67
N ALA A 120 12.61 3.50 10.72
CA ALA A 120 13.89 3.24 11.38
C ALA A 120 13.90 1.83 11.96
N PRO A 121 15.06 1.14 11.92
CA PRO A 121 15.20 -0.19 12.51
C PRO A 121 15.07 -0.20 14.03
#